data_1146ed1029f41f826ea1c0f7f303679b
#
_entry.id   1146ed1029f41f826ea1c0f7f303679b
#
_cell.length_a   1.000
_cell.length_b   1.000
_cell.length_c   1.000
_cell.angle_alpha   90.00
_cell.angle_beta   90.00
_cell.angle_gamma   90.00
#
_symmetry.space_group_name_H-M   'P 1'
#
loop_
_entity.id
_entity.type
_entity.pdbx_description
1 polymer ?
#
loop_
_entity_poly.entity_id
_entity_poly.type
_entity_poly.pdbx_seq_one_letter_code
_entity_poly.pdbx_strand_id
1 'polypeptide(L)'
;MSITHVVALGGSLLRPEEAAARSMWMGQLRQLMVHLEGNGRRIGLVVGGGHPAREAIELVKDSVSDLARLDRIGIAATRLNAILIQQML
;
A
#
# COMPACT_ATOMS: atom_id res chain seq x y z
N MET A 1 16.78 9.86 -13.03
CA MET A 1 17.38 8.66 -12.42
C MET A 1 16.42 7.50 -12.54
N SER A 2 16.90 6.35 -12.95
CA SER A 2 16.07 5.14 -13.06
C SER A 2 15.87 4.48 -11.69
N ILE A 3 14.74 3.78 -11.54
CA ILE A 3 14.46 2.98 -10.35
C ILE A 3 15.37 1.75 -10.36
N THR A 4 16.08 1.51 -9.27
CA THR A 4 17.04 0.40 -9.14
C THR A 4 16.49 -0.77 -8.30
N HIS A 5 15.47 -0.49 -7.46
CA HIS A 5 14.86 -1.49 -6.59
C HIS A 5 13.35 -1.31 -6.59
N VAL A 6 12.62 -2.41 -6.58
CA VAL A 6 11.16 -2.41 -6.45
C VAL A 6 10.80 -3.26 -5.25
N VAL A 7 10.00 -2.69 -4.35
CA VAL A 7 9.51 -3.38 -3.16
C VAL A 7 7.99 -3.47 -3.26
N ALA A 8 7.47 -4.68 -3.18
CA ALA A 8 6.04 -4.93 -3.16
C ALA A 8 5.54 -5.00 -1.71
N LEU A 9 4.51 -4.22 -1.41
CA LEU A 9 3.94 -4.12 -0.08
C LEU A 9 2.55 -4.74 -0.06
N GLY A 10 2.34 -5.66 0.88
CA GLY A 10 1.03 -6.25 1.10
C GLY A 10 0.10 -5.29 1.83
N GLY A 11 -1.18 -5.25 1.43
CA GLY A 11 -2.18 -4.41 2.06
C GLY A 11 -2.55 -4.83 3.49
N SER A 12 -2.09 -6.01 3.94
CA SER A 12 -2.33 -6.47 5.32
C SER A 12 -1.73 -5.52 6.37
N LEU A 13 -0.69 -4.77 6.01
CA LEU A 13 -0.09 -3.78 6.90
C LEU A 13 -1.04 -2.63 7.25
N LEU A 14 -2.10 -2.44 6.47
CA LEU A 14 -3.05 -1.36 6.65
C LEU A 14 -4.30 -1.79 7.44
N ARG A 15 -4.23 -2.91 8.16
CA ARG A 15 -5.26 -3.31 9.10
C ARG A 15 -5.14 -2.49 10.38
N PRO A 16 -6.25 -2.00 10.95
CA PRO A 16 -6.20 -1.22 12.19
C PRO A 16 -5.54 -1.96 13.35
N GLU A 17 -5.77 -3.26 13.47
CA GLU A 17 -5.22 -4.10 14.54
C GLU A 17 -3.71 -4.34 14.44
N GLU A 18 -3.11 -3.99 13.32
CA GLU A 18 -1.68 -4.22 13.06
C GLU A 18 -0.82 -2.96 13.31
N ALA A 19 -1.29 -2.05 14.15
CA ALA A 19 -0.63 -0.75 14.36
C ALA A 19 0.83 -0.88 14.81
N ALA A 20 1.12 -1.77 15.77
CA ALA A 20 2.47 -1.95 16.28
C ALA A 20 3.42 -2.52 15.23
N ALA A 21 2.97 -3.58 14.53
CA ALA A 21 3.74 -4.19 13.46
C ALA A 21 3.97 -3.21 12.32
N ARG A 22 2.96 -2.41 11.99
CA ARG A 22 3.05 -1.38 10.94
C ARG A 22 4.10 -0.31 11.28
N SER A 23 4.08 0.20 12.51
CA SER A 23 5.06 1.20 12.96
C SER A 23 6.49 0.68 12.86
N MET A 24 6.72 -0.54 13.33
CA MET A 24 8.05 -1.16 13.27
C MET A 24 8.48 -1.36 11.81
N TRP A 25 7.60 -1.89 10.99
CA TRP A 25 7.88 -2.16 9.59
C TRP A 25 8.17 -0.88 8.82
N MET A 26 7.37 0.17 9.04
CA MET A 26 7.57 1.47 8.40
C MET A 26 8.89 2.11 8.80
N GLY A 27 9.32 1.93 10.05
CA GLY A 27 10.62 2.39 10.50
C GLY A 27 11.76 1.69 9.78
N GLN A 28 11.67 0.38 9.59
CA GLN A 28 12.67 -0.39 8.86
C GLN A 28 12.72 0.01 7.39
N LEU A 29 11.57 0.19 6.76
CA LEU A 29 11.49 0.63 5.36
C LEU A 29 12.11 2.02 5.19
N ARG A 30 11.83 2.93 6.11
CA ARG A 30 12.37 4.29 6.08
C ARG A 30 13.90 4.26 6.15
N GLN A 31 14.47 3.44 7.05
CA GLN A 31 15.91 3.28 7.16
C GLN A 31 16.52 2.72 5.88
N LEU A 32 15.88 1.72 5.28
CA LEU A 32 16.34 1.14 4.02
C LEU A 32 16.34 2.17 2.90
N MET A 33 15.29 2.98 2.80
CA MET A 33 15.19 4.03 1.79
C MET A 33 16.28 5.06 1.93
N VAL A 34 16.54 5.52 3.14
CA VAL A 34 17.64 6.48 3.42
C VAL A 34 18.98 5.89 3.01
N HIS A 35 19.23 4.64 3.36
CA HIS A 35 20.47 3.96 3.02
C HIS A 35 20.66 3.85 1.50
N LEU A 36 19.65 3.41 0.77
CA LEU A 36 19.74 3.24 -0.67
C LEU A 36 19.85 4.58 -1.41
N GLU A 37 19.10 5.58 -1.00
CA GLU A 37 19.19 6.91 -1.59
C GLU A 37 20.54 7.55 -1.35
N GLY A 38 21.13 7.33 -0.18
CA GLY A 38 22.48 7.79 0.14
C GLY A 38 23.54 7.16 -0.75
N ASN A 39 23.26 6.01 -1.36
CA ASN A 39 24.14 5.32 -2.31
C ASN A 39 23.74 5.57 -3.77
N GLY A 40 22.93 6.59 -4.04
CA GLY A 40 22.51 6.95 -5.39
C GLY A 40 21.48 6.01 -5.99
N ARG A 41 20.79 5.21 -5.18
CA ARG A 41 19.78 4.25 -5.63
C ARG A 41 18.37 4.79 -5.39
N ARG A 42 17.44 4.34 -6.23
CA ARG A 42 16.02 4.72 -6.12
C ARG A 42 15.14 3.50 -5.90
N ILE A 43 14.13 3.67 -5.06
CA ILE A 43 13.16 2.62 -4.75
C ILE A 43 11.81 2.98 -5.35
N GLY A 44 11.20 2.02 -6.07
CA GLY A 44 9.79 2.07 -6.41
C GLY A 44 9.01 1.19 -5.45
N LEU A 45 7.91 1.70 -4.93
CA LEU A 45 7.02 0.93 -4.06
C LEU A 45 5.76 0.56 -4.81
N VAL A 46 5.39 -0.73 -4.76
CA VAL A 46 4.15 -1.24 -5.33
C VAL A 46 3.26 -1.67 -4.17
N VAL A 47 2.10 -1.04 -4.04
CA VAL A 47 1.20 -1.28 -2.92
C VAL A 47 -0.08 -1.93 -3.43
N GLY A 48 -0.44 -3.07 -2.85
CA GLY A 48 -1.68 -3.77 -3.19
C GLY A 48 -2.90 -3.21 -2.48
N GLY A 49 -4.09 -3.69 -2.85
CA GLY A 49 -5.36 -3.29 -2.25
C GLY A 49 -5.56 -3.87 -0.85
N GLY A 50 -5.29 -5.17 -0.70
CA GLY A 50 -5.34 -5.88 0.57
C GLY A 50 -6.66 -5.74 1.34
N HIS A 51 -6.55 -5.69 2.66
CA HIS A 51 -7.70 -5.59 3.54
C HIS A 51 -8.57 -4.33 3.29
N PRO A 52 -8.00 -3.13 3.10
CA PRO A 52 -8.83 -1.96 2.80
C PRO A 52 -9.67 -2.11 1.53
N ALA A 53 -9.14 -2.73 0.48
CA ALA A 53 -9.90 -2.98 -0.74
C ALA A 53 -11.02 -3.98 -0.49
N ARG A 54 -10.76 -5.05 0.25
CA ARG A 54 -11.78 -6.05 0.60
C ARG A 54 -12.89 -5.44 1.44
N GLU A 55 -12.57 -4.60 2.42
CA GLU A 55 -13.58 -3.92 3.23
C GLU A 55 -14.43 -2.94 2.42
N ALA A 56 -13.80 -2.20 1.52
CA ALA A 56 -14.53 -1.26 0.65
C ALA A 56 -15.51 -2.00 -0.27
N ILE A 57 -15.10 -3.12 -0.84
CA ILE A 57 -15.96 -3.96 -1.68
C ILE A 57 -17.09 -4.56 -0.85
N GLU A 58 -16.79 -5.09 0.33
CA GLU A 58 -17.78 -5.66 1.25
C GLU A 58 -18.86 -4.66 1.61
N LEU A 59 -18.49 -3.40 1.78
CA LEU A 59 -19.41 -2.33 2.14
C LEU A 59 -20.50 -2.11 1.08
N VAL A 60 -20.17 -2.31 -0.19
CA VAL A 60 -21.08 -1.97 -1.31
C VAL A 60 -21.59 -3.16 -2.10
N LYS A 61 -21.16 -4.38 -1.78
CA LYS A 61 -21.45 -5.57 -2.60
C LYS A 61 -22.95 -5.86 -2.75
N ASP A 62 -23.77 -5.48 -1.78
CA ASP A 62 -25.21 -5.69 -1.84
C ASP A 62 -25.91 -4.71 -2.79
N SER A 63 -25.26 -3.59 -3.10
CA SER A 63 -25.78 -2.55 -3.99
C SER A 63 -25.10 -2.56 -5.36
N VAL A 64 -23.94 -3.21 -5.48
CA VAL A 64 -23.12 -3.22 -6.69
C VAL A 64 -22.77 -4.66 -7.03
N SER A 65 -23.35 -5.17 -8.11
CA SER A 65 -23.08 -6.53 -8.61
C SER A 65 -22.19 -6.55 -9.84
N ASP A 66 -21.98 -5.41 -10.48
CA ASP A 66 -21.14 -5.29 -11.66
C ASP A 66 -19.67 -5.40 -11.28
N LEU A 67 -18.99 -6.44 -11.80
CA LEU A 67 -17.57 -6.70 -11.51
C LEU A 67 -16.68 -5.52 -11.91
N ALA A 68 -16.99 -4.83 -13.02
CA ALA A 68 -16.19 -3.69 -13.45
C ALA A 68 -16.24 -2.54 -12.43
N ARG A 69 -17.40 -2.35 -11.79
CA ARG A 69 -17.55 -1.33 -10.73
C ARG A 69 -16.79 -1.73 -9.46
N LEU A 70 -16.85 -3.02 -9.09
CA LEU A 70 -16.10 -3.54 -7.95
C LEU A 70 -14.60 -3.42 -8.18
N ASP A 71 -14.13 -3.70 -9.39
CA ASP A 71 -12.72 -3.54 -9.76
C ASP A 71 -12.25 -2.09 -9.62
N ARG A 72 -13.09 -1.13 -10.00
CA ARG A 72 -12.78 0.30 -9.81
C ARG A 72 -12.58 0.66 -8.35
N ILE A 73 -13.39 0.09 -7.47
CA ILE A 73 -13.24 0.29 -6.03
C ILE A 73 -11.92 -0.29 -5.54
N GLY A 74 -11.58 -1.49 -5.98
CA GLY A 74 -10.31 -2.13 -5.66
C GLY A 74 -9.11 -1.30 -6.12
N ILE A 75 -9.16 -0.77 -7.34
CA ILE A 75 -8.10 0.09 -7.89
C ILE A 75 -7.99 1.38 -7.08
N ALA A 76 -9.11 2.01 -6.74
CA ALA A 76 -9.11 3.22 -5.93
C ALA A 76 -8.52 2.98 -4.53
N ALA A 77 -8.85 1.83 -3.91
CA ALA A 77 -8.29 1.45 -2.63
C ALA A 77 -6.77 1.26 -2.71
N THR A 78 -6.28 0.64 -3.78
CA THR A 78 -4.84 0.47 -4.02
C THR A 78 -4.13 1.83 -4.09
N ARG A 79 -4.71 2.78 -4.79
CA ARG A 79 -4.17 4.15 -4.90
C ARG A 79 -4.17 4.87 -3.56
N LEU A 80 -5.26 4.73 -2.80
CA LEU A 80 -5.35 5.30 -1.46
C LEU A 80 -4.26 4.70 -0.55
N ASN A 81 -4.07 3.39 -0.60
CA ASN A 81 -3.05 2.72 0.19
C ASN A 81 -1.65 3.24 -0.13
N ALA A 82 -1.35 3.49 -1.41
CA ALA A 82 -0.08 4.06 -1.83
C ALA A 82 0.13 5.46 -1.23
N ILE A 83 -0.92 6.28 -1.22
CA ILE A 83 -0.89 7.61 -0.61
C ILE A 83 -0.66 7.50 0.90
N LEU A 84 -1.35 6.57 1.57
CA LEU A 84 -1.18 6.37 3.01
C LEU A 84 0.25 5.99 3.36
N ILE A 85 0.83 5.04 2.62
CA ILE A 85 2.22 4.62 2.81
C ILE A 85 3.17 5.80 2.58
N GLN A 86 2.95 6.56 1.52
CA GLN A 86 3.77 7.73 1.19
C GLN A 86 3.76 8.76 2.34
N GLN A 87 2.60 9.00 2.93
CA GLN A 87 2.48 9.94 4.04
C GLN A 87 3.14 9.44 5.32
N MET A 88 3.22 8.12 5.51
CA MET A 88 3.86 7.52 6.66
C MET A 88 5.39 7.48 6.55
N LEU A 89 5.91 7.58 5.36
CA LEU A 89 7.35 7.63 5.11
C LEU A 89 7.85 9.07 5.15
#